data_d923a7209b1666a52f98429a1c387830
#
_entry.id   d923a7209b1666a52f98429a1c387830
#
_cell.length_a   1.000
_cell.length_b   1.000
_cell.length_c   1.000
_cell.angle_alpha   90.00
_cell.angle_beta   90.00
_cell.angle_gamma   90.00
#
_symmetry.space_group_name_H-M   'P 1'
#
loop_
_entity.id
_entity.type
_entity.pdbx_description
1 polymer ?
#
loop_
_entity_poly.entity_id
_entity_poly.type
_entity_poly.pdbx_seq_one_letter_code
_entity_poly.pdbx_strand_id
1 'polypeptide(L)'
;MTKAELVTMVAEKADLTKKDAEKAISALVESISETLAKGEKIQLVGFGTFEVRERAAREGVNPRTGDKIKIAASKVPAFKAGKALKDAVAK
;
A
#
# COMPACT_ATOMS: atom_id res chain seq x y z
N MET A 1 11.19 7.07 9.56
CA MET A 1 10.91 8.24 8.71
C MET A 1 9.43 8.59 8.78
N THR A 2 9.13 9.84 8.99
CA THR A 2 7.76 10.34 9.01
C THR A 2 7.36 10.87 7.64
N LYS A 3 6.07 11.16 7.47
CA LYS A 3 5.58 11.78 6.23
C LYS A 3 6.28 13.13 5.99
N ALA A 4 6.48 13.92 7.04
CA ALA A 4 7.14 15.22 6.93
C ALA A 4 8.58 15.09 6.43
N GLU A 5 9.32 14.11 6.92
CA GLU A 5 10.69 13.83 6.47
C GLU A 5 10.70 13.35 5.02
N LEU A 6 9.74 12.52 4.65
CA LEU A 6 9.60 12.04 3.27
C LEU A 6 9.30 13.20 2.32
N VAL A 7 8.42 14.12 2.72
CA VAL A 7 8.11 15.34 1.93
C VAL A 7 9.37 16.16 1.68
N THR A 8 10.18 16.37 2.71
CA THR A 8 11.43 17.11 2.59
C THR A 8 12.37 16.43 1.60
N MET A 9 12.54 15.12 1.71
CA MET A 9 13.40 14.36 0.80
C MET A 9 12.92 14.44 -0.66
N VAL A 10 11.62 14.28 -0.88
CA VAL A 10 11.04 14.35 -2.23
C VAL A 10 11.21 15.76 -2.80
N ALA A 11 10.98 16.79 -1.99
CA ALA A 11 11.16 18.18 -2.43
C ALA A 11 12.59 18.44 -2.93
N GLU A 12 13.58 17.94 -2.20
CA GLU A 12 14.97 18.08 -2.59
C GLU A 12 15.31 17.32 -3.89
N LYS A 13 14.88 16.06 -3.96
CA LYS A 13 15.20 15.20 -5.12
C LYS A 13 14.48 15.62 -6.40
N ALA A 14 13.27 16.13 -6.27
CA ALA A 14 12.45 16.52 -7.42
C ALA A 14 12.56 18.02 -7.75
N ASP A 15 13.33 18.75 -6.97
CA ASP A 15 13.48 20.21 -7.11
C ASP A 15 12.14 20.91 -7.00
N LEU A 16 11.37 20.54 -5.98
CA LEU A 16 10.06 21.10 -5.69
C LEU A 16 10.08 21.84 -4.37
N THR A 17 9.12 22.74 -4.18
CA THR A 17 8.87 23.28 -2.85
C THR A 17 8.30 22.21 -1.96
N LYS A 18 8.42 22.36 -0.64
CA LYS A 18 7.82 21.41 0.31
C LYS A 18 6.31 21.32 0.14
N LYS A 19 5.66 22.45 -0.14
CA LYS A 19 4.22 22.51 -0.39
C LYS A 19 3.82 21.67 -1.60
N ASP A 20 4.56 21.80 -2.71
CA ASP A 20 4.28 21.04 -3.92
C ASP A 20 4.59 19.56 -3.75
N ALA A 21 5.68 19.23 -3.04
CA ALA A 21 6.03 17.85 -2.72
C ALA A 21 4.96 17.19 -1.84
N GLU A 22 4.43 17.90 -0.86
CA GLU A 22 3.34 17.40 -0.02
C GLU A 22 2.08 17.11 -0.83
N LYS A 23 1.72 18.01 -1.74
CA LYS A 23 0.59 17.80 -2.64
C LYS A 23 0.80 16.59 -3.54
N ALA A 24 2.00 16.44 -4.08
CA ALA A 24 2.34 15.31 -4.95
C ALA A 24 2.24 13.97 -4.20
N ILE A 25 2.77 13.91 -2.99
CA ILE A 25 2.71 12.69 -2.16
C ILE A 25 1.28 12.37 -1.78
N SER A 26 0.49 13.37 -1.37
CA SER A 26 -0.92 13.16 -1.02
C SER A 26 -1.73 12.69 -2.22
N ALA A 27 -1.50 13.28 -3.39
CA ALA A 27 -2.16 12.86 -4.61
C ALA A 27 -1.77 11.45 -5.02
N LEU A 28 -0.50 11.08 -4.82
CA LEU A 28 -0.02 9.73 -5.11
C LEU A 28 -0.71 8.69 -4.22
N VAL A 29 -0.77 8.93 -2.92
CA VAL A 29 -1.42 8.03 -1.96
C VAL A 29 -2.91 7.90 -2.28
N GLU A 30 -3.57 9.01 -2.56
CA GLU A 30 -4.98 9.02 -2.92
C GLU A 30 -5.25 8.25 -4.22
N SER A 31 -4.39 8.44 -5.23
CA SER A 31 -4.51 7.74 -6.51
C SER A 31 -4.32 6.23 -6.35
N ILE A 32 -3.38 5.82 -5.52
CA ILE A 32 -3.16 4.39 -5.22
C ILE A 32 -4.40 3.83 -4.52
N SER A 33 -4.92 4.54 -3.53
CA SER A 33 -6.10 4.09 -2.78
C SER A 33 -7.32 3.94 -3.67
N GLU A 34 -7.57 4.92 -4.55
CA GLU A 34 -8.70 4.89 -5.47
C GLU A 34 -8.58 3.74 -6.48
N THR A 35 -7.39 3.53 -7.01
CA THR A 35 -7.15 2.47 -7.99
C THR A 35 -7.37 1.09 -7.38
N LEU A 36 -6.84 0.87 -6.19
CA LEU A 36 -7.02 -0.39 -5.48
C LEU A 36 -8.48 -0.61 -5.06
N ALA A 37 -9.20 0.46 -4.73
CA ALA A 37 -10.63 0.37 -4.39
C ALA A 37 -11.46 -0.13 -5.58
N LYS A 38 -11.01 0.13 -6.81
CA LYS A 38 -11.63 -0.40 -8.03
C LYS A 38 -11.19 -1.82 -8.37
N GLY A 39 -10.27 -2.39 -7.61
CA GLY A 39 -9.73 -3.71 -7.85
C GLY A 39 -8.62 -3.77 -8.90
N GLU A 40 -8.08 -2.64 -9.30
CA GLU A 40 -7.01 -2.56 -10.28
C GLU A 40 -5.64 -2.61 -9.63
N LYS A 41 -4.66 -3.15 -10.35
CA LYS A 41 -3.27 -3.17 -9.92
C LYS A 41 -2.55 -1.90 -10.34
N ILE A 42 -1.52 -1.54 -9.58
CA ILE A 42 -0.58 -0.50 -9.97
C ILE A 42 0.81 -1.09 -10.01
N GLN A 43 1.41 -1.16 -11.18
CA GLN A 43 2.76 -1.68 -11.35
C GLN A 43 3.74 -0.53 -11.56
N LEU A 44 4.70 -0.40 -10.63
CA LEU A 44 5.80 0.54 -10.75
C LEU A 44 7.06 -0.26 -11.08
N VAL A 45 7.45 -0.21 -12.35
CA VAL A 45 8.58 -1.00 -12.85
C VAL A 45 9.84 -0.73 -12.02
N GLY A 46 10.48 -1.80 -11.54
CA GLY A 46 11.68 -1.71 -10.71
C GLY A 46 11.41 -1.46 -9.23
N PHE A 47 10.23 -0.98 -8.87
CA PHE A 47 9.88 -0.70 -7.47
C PHE A 47 9.00 -1.80 -6.87
N GLY A 48 7.86 -2.05 -7.48
CA GLY A 48 6.94 -3.07 -6.99
C GLY A 48 5.55 -2.90 -7.57
N THR A 49 4.65 -3.74 -7.08
CA THR A 49 3.27 -3.78 -7.54
C THR A 49 2.33 -3.68 -6.35
N PHE A 50 1.40 -2.73 -6.42
CA PHE A 50 0.28 -2.67 -5.48
C PHE A 50 -0.86 -3.46 -6.09
N GLU A 51 -1.45 -4.35 -5.29
CA GLU A 51 -2.53 -5.22 -5.75
C GLU A 51 -3.58 -5.41 -4.67
N VAL A 52 -4.72 -5.93 -5.07
CA VAL A 52 -5.78 -6.30 -4.14
C VAL A 52 -5.84 -7.81 -4.08
N ARG A 53 -5.81 -8.34 -2.88
CA ARG A 53 -5.96 -9.78 -2.66
C ARG A 53 -7.31 -10.02 -2.00
N GLU A 54 -8.00 -11.06 -2.45
CA GLU A 54 -9.23 -11.48 -1.83
C GLU A 54 -8.95 -12.57 -0.82
N ARG A 55 -9.52 -12.41 0.37
CA ARG A 55 -9.56 -13.48 1.34
C ARG A 55 -10.93 -14.12 1.25
N ALA A 56 -10.97 -15.42 0.98
CA ALA A 56 -12.22 -16.16 0.92
C ALA A 56 -12.93 -16.15 2.26
N ALA A 57 -14.26 -16.25 2.23
CA ALA A 57 -15.04 -16.45 3.43
C ALA A 57 -14.59 -17.74 4.11
N ARG A 58 -14.49 -17.73 5.42
CA ARG A 58 -14.08 -18.90 6.20
C ARG A 58 -14.84 -18.96 7.51
N GLU A 59 -14.84 -20.12 8.14
CA GLU A 59 -15.38 -20.28 9.48
C GLU A 59 -14.26 -20.06 10.50
N GLY A 60 -14.59 -19.31 11.53
CA GLY A 60 -13.72 -19.12 12.68
C GLY A 60 -14.43 -19.57 13.93
N VAL A 61 -13.72 -19.53 15.05
CA VAL A 61 -14.28 -19.88 16.35
C VAL A 61 -14.17 -18.67 17.27
N ASN A 62 -15.25 -18.32 17.93
CA ASN A 62 -15.23 -17.27 18.93
C ASN A 62 -14.46 -17.77 20.17
N PRO A 63 -13.31 -17.15 20.52
CA PRO A 63 -12.52 -17.62 21.64
C PRO A 63 -13.19 -17.50 23.00
N ARG A 64 -14.25 -16.67 23.10
CA ARG A 64 -14.99 -16.50 24.38
C ARG A 64 -16.04 -17.58 24.62
N THR A 65 -16.76 -17.92 23.54
CA THR A 65 -17.93 -18.81 23.65
C THR A 65 -17.71 -20.17 23.03
N GLY A 66 -16.68 -20.31 22.17
CA GLY A 66 -16.43 -21.52 21.42
C GLY A 66 -17.37 -21.70 20.23
N ASP A 67 -18.26 -20.74 19.98
CA ASP A 67 -19.20 -20.82 18.87
C ASP A 67 -18.49 -20.57 17.53
N LYS A 68 -19.00 -21.22 16.50
CA LYS A 68 -18.54 -21.01 15.14
C LYS A 68 -19.08 -19.68 14.62
N ILE A 69 -18.19 -18.89 14.03
CA ILE A 69 -18.56 -17.64 13.36
C ILE A 69 -18.13 -17.70 11.92
N LYS A 70 -18.90 -17.05 11.04
CA LYS A 70 -18.51 -16.91 9.64
C LYS A 70 -17.75 -15.61 9.48
N ILE A 71 -16.54 -15.73 8.94
CA ILE A 71 -15.73 -14.57 8.57
C ILE A 71 -16.00 -14.32 7.09
N ALA A 72 -16.60 -13.17 6.79
CA ALA A 72 -16.96 -12.81 5.43
C ALA A 72 -15.71 -12.66 4.55
N ALA A 73 -15.88 -12.91 3.25
CA ALA A 73 -14.84 -12.61 2.28
C ALA A 73 -14.46 -11.13 2.34
N SER A 74 -13.20 -10.83 2.26
CA SER A 74 -12.72 -9.44 2.31
C SER A 74 -11.64 -9.22 1.26
N LYS A 75 -11.48 -7.95 0.88
CA LYS A 75 -10.43 -7.53 -0.02
C LYS A 75 -9.40 -6.74 0.79
N VAL A 76 -8.13 -7.07 0.61
CA VAL A 76 -7.06 -6.39 1.32
C VAL A 76 -6.01 -5.87 0.34
N PRO A 77 -5.49 -4.66 0.55
CA PRO A 77 -4.39 -4.16 -0.27
C PRO A 77 -3.11 -4.91 0.08
N ALA A 78 -2.28 -5.14 -0.92
CA ALA A 78 -0.98 -5.79 -0.75
C ALA A 78 0.05 -5.13 -1.64
N PHE A 79 1.29 -5.16 -1.19
CA PHE A 79 2.41 -4.65 -1.95
C PHE A 79 3.42 -5.77 -2.16
N LYS A 80 3.77 -6.00 -3.43
CA LYS A 80 4.79 -6.96 -3.81
C LYS A 80 6.02 -6.21 -4.29
N ALA A 81 7.11 -6.29 -3.53
CA ALA A 81 8.35 -5.58 -3.87
C ALA A 81 8.95 -6.09 -5.17
N GLY A 82 9.43 -5.17 -5.99
CA GLY A 82 10.15 -5.50 -7.20
C GLY A 82 11.61 -5.88 -6.90
N LYS A 83 12.27 -6.46 -7.89
CA LYS A 83 13.65 -6.93 -7.74
C LYS A 83 14.60 -5.81 -7.33
N ALA A 84 14.52 -4.66 -7.98
CA ALA A 84 15.41 -3.55 -7.68
C ALA A 84 15.26 -3.07 -6.24
N LEU A 85 14.03 -3.02 -5.73
CA LEU A 85 13.78 -2.62 -4.35
C LEU A 85 14.31 -3.67 -3.37
N LYS A 86 14.10 -4.95 -3.66
CA LYS A 86 14.63 -6.04 -2.84
C LYS A 86 16.15 -6.01 -2.77
N ASP A 87 16.82 -5.79 -3.91
CA ASP A 87 18.26 -5.71 -3.98
C ASP A 87 18.80 -4.50 -3.19
N ALA A 88 18.11 -3.38 -3.25
CA ALA A 88 18.50 -2.17 -2.50
C ALA A 88 18.45 -2.39 -0.98
N VAL A 89 17.49 -3.17 -0.51
CA VAL A 89 17.31 -3.45 0.92
C VAL A 89 18.25 -4.56 1.40
N ALA A 90 18.59 -5.49 0.52
CA ALA A 90 19.39 -6.69 0.86
C ALA A 90 20.89 -6.44 0.97
N LYS A 91 21.36 -5.22 0.73
CA LYS A 91 22.79 -4.87 0.85
C LYS A 91 23.31 -4.97 2.28
#